data_d690637594c3ebee592ac4364d6ab1b5
#
_entry.id   d690637594c3ebee592ac4364d6ab1b5
#
_cell.length_a   1.000
_cell.length_b   1.000
_cell.length_c   1.000
_cell.angle_alpha   90.00
_cell.angle_beta   90.00
_cell.angle_gamma   90.00
#
_symmetry.space_group_name_H-M   'P 1'
#
loop_
_entity.id
_entity.type
_entity.pdbx_description
1 polymer ?
#
loop_
_entity_poly.entity_id
_entity_poly.type
_entity_poly.pdbx_seq_one_letter_code
_entity_poly.pdbx_strand_id
1 'polypeptide(L)'
;MRNIFFEHSLKFEIDVIGYKNKGESIVFFLITDEKVSYAGLVDSYEEDGENEAVKLLLKTGRQYFDFVCWTHPHDDHTIGMDRILEQYCNQDTAFWMFPFYSKNTDGYSQMVRHTYKNLFSIIESPKRKKMKIRTAINANRMERCICSCIAGAGRYNFEVFSFAPSSEILTANMVRGQEERGNLYSVGLLINIGAYCIMLAGDVENRTFQVLPDYDLEFPIDYIKIPHHGSSSSEILPDRL
;
A
#
# COMPACT_ATOMS: atom_id res chain seq x y z
N MET A 1 17.10 2.43 1.18
CA MET A 1 17.43 1.14 1.84
C MET A 1 17.67 1.42 3.30
N ARG A 2 16.99 0.73 4.19
CA ARG A 2 17.09 0.87 5.65
C ARG A 2 17.70 -0.40 6.23
N ASN A 3 18.57 -0.28 7.24
CA ASN A 3 19.07 -1.42 8.00
C ASN A 3 18.32 -1.49 9.33
N ILE A 4 17.85 -2.68 9.68
CA ILE A 4 17.16 -3.01 10.93
C ILE A 4 17.99 -4.09 11.60
N PHE A 5 18.33 -3.92 12.86
CA PHE A 5 19.15 -4.86 13.62
C PHE A 5 18.31 -5.50 14.73
N PHE A 6 18.58 -6.78 15.02
CA PHE A 6 17.95 -7.51 16.11
C PHE A 6 18.95 -8.51 16.74
N GLU A 7 18.71 -8.89 17.97
CA GLU A 7 19.56 -9.84 18.71
C GLU A 7 18.95 -11.23 18.76
N HIS A 8 17.67 -11.33 19.05
CA HIS A 8 17.01 -12.60 19.37
C HIS A 8 15.88 -12.96 18.42
N SER A 9 15.05 -11.99 18.01
CA SER A 9 13.84 -12.29 17.26
C SER A 9 13.53 -11.27 16.17
N LEU A 10 13.07 -11.77 15.03
CA LEU A 10 12.43 -11.00 13.97
C LEU A 10 11.07 -11.61 13.70
N LYS A 11 10.01 -10.82 13.85
CA LYS A 11 8.62 -11.19 13.55
C LYS A 11 8.05 -10.23 12.53
N PHE A 12 7.27 -10.74 11.58
CA PHE A 12 6.39 -9.98 10.74
C PHE A 12 4.95 -10.22 11.16
N GLU A 13 4.19 -9.15 11.32
CA GLU A 13 2.79 -9.19 11.69
C GLU A 13 1.99 -8.37 10.71
N ILE A 14 0.84 -8.88 10.28
CA ILE A 14 -0.08 -8.22 9.37
C ILE A 14 -1.50 -8.34 9.92
N ASP A 15 -2.19 -7.21 10.01
CA ASP A 15 -3.58 -7.10 10.45
C ASP A 15 -4.43 -6.61 9.28
N VAL A 16 -5.36 -7.44 8.83
CA VAL A 16 -6.38 -7.08 7.84
C VAL A 16 -7.64 -6.64 8.57
N ILE A 17 -7.96 -5.37 8.45
CA ILE A 17 -9.06 -4.74 9.17
C ILE A 17 -10.22 -4.51 8.20
N GLY A 18 -11.30 -5.28 8.36
CA GLY A 18 -12.52 -5.11 7.58
C GLY A 18 -13.61 -4.44 8.41
N TYR A 19 -14.32 -3.50 7.80
CA TYR A 19 -15.39 -2.73 8.43
C TYR A 19 -16.76 -3.17 7.92
N LYS A 20 -17.08 -4.46 8.06
CA LYS A 20 -18.39 -5.03 7.67
C LYS A 20 -18.81 -4.67 6.24
N ASN A 21 -17.91 -4.82 5.28
CA ASN A 21 -18.07 -4.48 3.87
C ASN A 21 -18.25 -2.97 3.57
N LYS A 22 -17.88 -2.10 4.51
CA LYS A 22 -17.91 -0.64 4.30
C LYS A 22 -16.55 -0.09 3.88
N GLY A 23 -15.48 -0.79 4.18
CA GLY A 23 -14.12 -0.37 3.89
C GLY A 23 -13.07 -1.28 4.52
N GLU A 24 -11.82 -1.03 4.19
CA GLU A 24 -10.69 -1.80 4.72
C GLU A 24 -9.45 -0.94 4.99
N SER A 25 -8.62 -1.45 5.89
CA SER A 25 -7.26 -0.99 6.14
C SER A 25 -6.39 -2.20 6.42
N ILE A 26 -5.15 -2.19 5.96
CA ILE A 26 -4.19 -3.25 6.27
C ILE A 26 -2.98 -2.63 6.94
N VAL A 27 -2.63 -3.13 8.11
CA VAL A 27 -1.46 -2.68 8.86
C VAL A 27 -0.46 -3.81 8.93
N PHE A 28 0.82 -3.52 8.77
CA PHE A 28 1.86 -4.50 8.97
C PHE A 28 3.03 -3.94 9.78
N PHE A 29 3.67 -4.83 10.54
CA PHE A 29 4.78 -4.48 11.42
C PHE A 29 5.96 -5.43 11.22
N LEU A 30 7.18 -4.88 11.19
CA LEU A 30 8.39 -5.61 11.51
C LEU A 30 8.71 -5.39 12.98
N ILE A 31 8.76 -6.47 13.73
CA ILE A 31 9.01 -6.47 15.16
C ILE A 31 10.36 -7.12 15.39
N THR A 32 11.26 -6.41 16.04
CA THR A 32 12.58 -6.90 16.42
C THR A 32 12.72 -6.81 17.93
N ASP A 33 13.07 -7.93 18.56
CA ASP A 33 13.25 -7.99 20.01
C ASP A 33 12.06 -7.35 20.78
N GLU A 34 10.85 -7.76 20.39
CA GLU A 34 9.56 -7.32 20.94
C GLU A 34 9.20 -5.83 20.70
N LYS A 35 10.01 -5.10 19.91
CA LYS A 35 9.74 -3.70 19.55
C LYS A 35 9.40 -3.57 18.07
N VAL A 36 8.42 -2.71 17.76
CA VAL A 36 8.08 -2.39 16.36
C VAL A 36 9.16 -1.49 15.76
N SER A 37 9.95 -2.06 14.85
CA SER A 37 11.03 -1.36 14.14
C SER A 37 10.58 -0.75 12.82
N TYR A 38 9.48 -1.24 12.25
CA TYR A 38 8.90 -0.71 11.02
C TYR A 38 7.38 -0.89 11.03
N ALA A 39 6.64 0.11 10.58
CA ALA A 39 5.18 0.10 10.49
C ALA A 39 4.73 0.54 9.11
N GLY A 40 3.88 -0.26 8.47
CA GLY A 40 3.26 0.08 7.19
C GLY A 40 1.75 0.07 7.23
N LEU A 41 1.13 0.87 6.37
CA LEU A 41 -0.30 0.97 6.18
C LEU A 41 -0.64 0.85 4.69
N VAL A 42 -1.64 0.07 4.38
CA VAL A 42 -2.26 0.02 3.04
C VAL A 42 -3.72 0.39 3.21
N ASP A 43 -4.12 1.45 2.51
CA ASP A 43 -5.44 2.06 2.58
C ASP A 43 -5.86 2.55 3.97
N SER A 44 -6.96 3.27 4.02
CA SER A 44 -7.52 3.78 5.27
C SER A 44 -9.03 3.78 5.20
N TYR A 45 -9.63 3.26 6.26
CA TYR A 45 -11.04 3.45 6.54
C TYR A 45 -11.22 3.80 8.02
N GLU A 46 -12.17 4.68 8.30
CA GLU A 46 -12.58 5.00 9.66
C GLU A 46 -14.10 4.97 9.78
N GLU A 47 -14.58 4.50 10.91
CA GLU A 47 -16.00 4.47 11.26
C GLU A 47 -16.22 5.31 12.52
N ASP A 48 -17.19 6.22 12.48
CA ASP A 48 -17.53 7.11 13.59
C ASP A 48 -16.32 7.93 14.14
N GLY A 49 -15.38 8.31 13.25
CA GLY A 49 -14.18 9.04 13.61
C GLY A 49 -13.07 8.18 14.22
N GLU A 50 -13.26 6.86 14.26
CA GLU A 50 -12.31 5.90 14.80
C GLU A 50 -11.61 5.12 13.68
N ASN A 51 -10.28 5.08 13.71
CA ASN A 51 -9.46 4.36 12.77
C ASN A 51 -8.68 3.26 13.51
N GLU A 52 -9.04 2.00 13.27
CA GLU A 52 -8.42 0.86 13.95
C GLU A 52 -6.93 0.70 13.59
N ALA A 53 -6.53 1.05 12.36
CA ALA A 53 -5.13 1.02 11.95
C ALA A 53 -4.29 2.00 12.79
N VAL A 54 -4.83 3.19 13.07
CA VAL A 54 -4.20 4.16 13.97
C VAL A 54 -4.12 3.63 15.39
N LYS A 55 -5.18 3.01 15.89
CA LYS A 55 -5.17 2.41 17.24
C LYS A 55 -4.09 1.34 17.36
N LEU A 56 -3.94 0.49 16.35
CA LEU A 56 -2.87 -0.51 16.32
C LEU A 56 -1.49 0.14 16.34
N LEU A 57 -1.25 1.16 15.49
CA LEU A 57 0.01 1.91 15.49
C LEU A 57 0.33 2.47 16.89
N LEU A 58 -0.63 3.18 17.50
CA LEU A 58 -0.43 3.83 18.79
C LEU A 58 -0.19 2.84 19.93
N LYS A 59 -0.83 1.66 19.92
CA LYS A 59 -0.56 0.58 20.88
C LYS A 59 0.89 0.10 20.87
N THR A 60 1.60 0.24 19.75
CA THR A 60 3.03 -0.10 19.65
C THR A 60 3.96 0.98 20.22
N GLY A 61 3.42 2.11 20.65
CA GLY A 61 4.18 3.29 21.08
C GLY A 61 4.72 4.14 19.94
N ARG A 62 4.40 3.80 18.67
CA ARG A 62 4.79 4.59 17.50
C ARG A 62 3.76 5.67 17.21
N GLN A 63 4.24 6.79 16.64
CA GLN A 63 3.39 7.92 16.25
C GLN A 63 3.21 8.03 14.72
N TYR A 64 4.10 7.41 13.94
CA TYR A 64 4.13 7.56 12.48
C TYR A 64 4.33 6.21 11.80
N PHE A 65 3.71 6.07 10.63
CA PHE A 65 4.00 4.99 9.71
C PHE A 65 5.29 5.28 8.94
N ASP A 66 6.08 4.25 8.67
CA ASP A 66 7.26 4.31 7.79
C ASP A 66 6.85 4.21 6.31
N PHE A 67 5.76 3.51 6.04
CA PHE A 67 5.22 3.26 4.71
C PHE A 67 3.71 3.45 4.73
N VAL A 68 3.19 4.15 3.74
CA VAL A 68 1.74 4.26 3.49
C VAL A 68 1.50 4.07 2.01
N CYS A 69 0.56 3.21 1.65
CA CYS A 69 0.09 3.03 0.28
C CYS A 69 -1.40 3.30 0.20
N TRP A 70 -1.79 4.27 -0.62
CA TRP A 70 -3.17 4.51 -1.00
C TRP A 70 -3.40 3.84 -2.35
N THR A 71 -4.16 2.72 -2.37
CA THR A 71 -4.22 1.84 -3.54
C THR A 71 -5.06 2.40 -4.67
N HIS A 72 -6.21 3.02 -4.37
CA HIS A 72 -7.09 3.61 -5.37
C HIS A 72 -8.13 4.56 -4.72
N PRO A 73 -8.78 5.43 -5.51
CA PRO A 73 -9.59 6.53 -5.01
C PRO A 73 -11.07 6.16 -4.80
N HIS A 74 -11.37 5.08 -4.09
CA HIS A 74 -12.71 4.77 -3.62
C HIS A 74 -12.86 5.07 -2.13
N ASP A 75 -14.08 5.37 -1.68
CA ASP A 75 -14.34 5.81 -0.30
C ASP A 75 -13.94 4.76 0.72
N ASP A 76 -14.21 3.49 0.44
CA ASP A 76 -13.88 2.33 1.28
C ASP A 76 -12.38 2.08 1.47
N HIS A 77 -11.52 2.79 0.73
CA HIS A 77 -10.06 2.78 0.82
C HIS A 77 -9.46 4.16 1.14
N THR A 78 -10.31 5.18 1.27
CA THR A 78 -9.86 6.58 1.38
C THR A 78 -10.29 7.25 2.67
N ILE A 79 -11.43 6.86 3.27
CA ILE A 79 -11.97 7.54 4.46
C ILE A 79 -10.95 7.49 5.59
N GLY A 80 -10.53 8.67 6.07
CA GLY A 80 -9.48 8.83 7.08
C GLY A 80 -8.05 8.94 6.54
N MET A 81 -7.81 8.76 5.23
CA MET A 81 -6.48 8.90 4.64
C MET A 81 -5.92 10.33 4.75
N ASP A 82 -6.78 11.33 4.69
CA ASP A 82 -6.40 12.73 4.92
C ASP A 82 -5.81 12.93 6.33
N ARG A 83 -6.42 12.33 7.35
CA ARG A 83 -5.92 12.33 8.72
C ARG A 83 -4.61 11.54 8.86
N ILE A 84 -4.48 10.42 8.17
CA ILE A 84 -3.22 9.66 8.11
C ILE A 84 -2.09 10.56 7.56
N LEU A 85 -2.33 11.24 6.45
CA LEU A 85 -1.37 12.14 5.82
C LEU A 85 -0.93 13.28 6.75
N GLU A 86 -1.87 13.87 7.50
CA GLU A 86 -1.61 15.03 8.34
C GLU A 86 -0.95 14.69 9.67
N GLN A 87 -1.36 13.59 10.31
CA GLN A 87 -1.03 13.32 11.71
C GLN A 87 -0.11 12.11 11.89
N TYR A 88 -0.13 11.13 10.96
CA TYR A 88 0.58 9.85 11.12
C TYR A 88 1.62 9.60 10.04
N CYS A 89 1.91 10.61 9.22
CA CYS A 89 3.04 10.66 8.29
C CYS A 89 4.03 11.77 8.69
N ASN A 90 5.31 11.52 8.44
CA ASN A 90 6.36 12.50 8.65
C ASN A 90 7.33 12.53 7.45
N GLN A 91 8.45 13.24 7.57
CA GLN A 91 9.46 13.37 6.52
C GLN A 91 10.11 12.04 6.09
N ASP A 92 10.09 11.03 6.96
CA ASP A 92 10.70 9.72 6.72
C ASP A 92 9.70 8.72 6.18
N THR A 93 8.40 9.03 6.21
CA THR A 93 7.33 8.23 5.64
C THR A 93 7.47 8.15 4.12
N ALA A 94 7.48 6.93 3.57
CA ALA A 94 7.34 6.68 2.15
C ALA A 94 5.85 6.55 1.80
N PHE A 95 5.29 7.59 1.21
CA PHE A 95 3.90 7.59 0.76
C PHE A 95 3.82 7.20 -0.70
N TRP A 96 3.08 6.14 -1.00
CA TRP A 96 2.84 5.65 -2.33
C TRP A 96 1.35 5.73 -2.68
N MET A 97 1.06 6.04 -3.93
CA MET A 97 -0.30 6.13 -4.41
C MET A 97 -0.41 5.59 -5.83
N PHE A 98 -1.61 5.26 -6.22
CA PHE A 98 -1.94 4.92 -7.60
C PHE A 98 -1.60 6.07 -8.57
N PRO A 99 -1.42 5.77 -9.86
CA PRO A 99 -1.17 6.78 -10.88
C PRO A 99 -2.37 7.72 -11.02
N PHE A 100 -2.12 9.01 -10.91
CA PHE A 100 -3.14 10.03 -11.09
C PHE A 100 -2.76 10.95 -12.24
N TYR A 101 -3.57 10.93 -13.28
CA TYR A 101 -3.29 11.68 -14.51
C TYR A 101 -4.30 12.79 -14.80
N SER A 102 -5.44 12.85 -14.08
CA SER A 102 -6.49 13.83 -14.34
C SER A 102 -6.43 15.00 -13.38
N LYS A 103 -6.52 16.21 -13.93
CA LYS A 103 -6.79 17.43 -13.15
C LYS A 103 -8.24 17.54 -12.73
N ASN A 104 -9.13 16.76 -13.36
CA ASN A 104 -10.56 16.76 -13.09
C ASN A 104 -10.91 15.73 -12.03
N THR A 105 -11.29 16.20 -10.86
CA THR A 105 -11.72 15.37 -9.73
C THR A 105 -13.25 15.29 -9.60
N ASP A 106 -14.02 15.83 -10.55
CA ASP A 106 -15.48 15.96 -10.43
C ASP A 106 -16.23 14.63 -10.34
N GLY A 107 -15.63 13.54 -10.79
CA GLY A 107 -16.23 12.21 -10.69
C GLY A 107 -15.93 11.46 -9.41
N TYR A 108 -15.11 12.02 -8.51
CA TYR A 108 -14.79 11.41 -7.23
C TYR A 108 -15.70 11.93 -6.11
N SER A 109 -15.82 11.15 -5.05
CA SER A 109 -16.55 11.56 -3.85
C SER A 109 -15.94 12.81 -3.20
N GLN A 110 -16.68 13.41 -2.28
CA GLN A 110 -16.18 14.55 -1.52
C GLN A 110 -14.94 14.17 -0.69
N MET A 111 -14.92 12.98 -0.13
CA MET A 111 -13.81 12.50 0.70
C MET A 111 -12.53 12.33 -0.12
N VAL A 112 -12.62 11.65 -1.26
CA VAL A 112 -11.50 11.48 -2.18
C VAL A 112 -10.95 12.83 -2.63
N ARG A 113 -11.82 13.77 -3.01
CA ARG A 113 -11.42 15.14 -3.39
C ARG A 113 -10.73 15.90 -2.25
N HIS A 114 -11.20 15.71 -1.01
CA HIS A 114 -10.57 16.33 0.16
C HIS A 114 -9.16 15.77 0.40
N THR A 115 -9.00 14.45 0.34
CA THR A 115 -7.71 13.78 0.46
C THR A 115 -6.72 14.24 -0.61
N TYR A 116 -7.16 14.40 -1.86
CA TYR A 116 -6.33 14.97 -2.91
C TYR A 116 -5.89 16.41 -2.61
N LYS A 117 -6.80 17.28 -2.16
CA LYS A 117 -6.45 18.66 -1.80
C LYS A 117 -5.38 18.71 -0.70
N ASN A 118 -5.49 17.85 0.31
CA ASN A 118 -4.50 17.74 1.36
C ASN A 118 -3.15 17.27 0.81
N LEU A 119 -3.16 16.24 -0.04
CA LEU A 119 -1.95 15.73 -0.68
C LEU A 119 -1.25 16.80 -1.52
N PHE A 120 -1.98 17.53 -2.37
CA PHE A 120 -1.42 18.63 -3.16
C PHE A 120 -0.88 19.75 -2.28
N SER A 121 -1.59 20.12 -1.22
CA SER A 121 -1.11 21.10 -0.24
C SER A 121 0.23 20.69 0.39
N ILE A 122 0.43 19.39 0.66
CA ILE A 122 1.69 18.86 1.17
C ILE A 122 2.79 18.94 0.10
N ILE A 123 2.48 18.56 -1.14
CA ILE A 123 3.44 18.60 -2.25
C ILE A 123 3.90 20.03 -2.54
N GLU A 124 3.00 20.99 -2.52
CA GLU A 124 3.26 22.38 -2.85
C GLU A 124 3.88 23.17 -1.67
N SER A 125 3.75 22.67 -0.44
CA SER A 125 4.23 23.37 0.76
C SER A 125 5.75 23.33 0.89
N PRO A 126 6.46 24.47 0.91
CA PRO A 126 7.90 24.51 1.14
C PRO A 126 8.32 23.90 2.49
N LYS A 127 7.45 23.96 3.49
CA LYS A 127 7.70 23.43 4.84
C LYS A 127 7.49 21.92 4.94
N ARG A 128 6.66 21.33 4.07
CA ARG A 128 6.31 19.90 4.05
C ARG A 128 6.97 19.11 2.93
N LYS A 129 7.85 19.73 2.14
CA LYS A 129 8.56 19.14 0.97
C LYS A 129 9.40 17.89 1.26
N LYS A 130 9.40 17.37 2.48
CA LYS A 130 10.29 16.28 2.87
C LYS A 130 9.66 14.89 2.81
N MET A 131 8.33 14.77 2.78
CA MET A 131 7.68 13.46 2.63
C MET A 131 7.91 12.91 1.23
N LYS A 132 8.25 11.63 1.13
CA LYS A 132 8.54 10.96 -0.15
C LYS A 132 7.24 10.48 -0.78
N ILE A 133 6.60 11.31 -1.59
CA ILE A 133 5.37 10.93 -2.32
C ILE A 133 5.76 10.38 -3.68
N ARG A 134 5.26 9.19 -4.00
CA ARG A 134 5.59 8.45 -5.22
C ARG A 134 4.36 7.78 -5.82
N THR A 135 4.43 7.51 -7.11
CA THR A 135 3.41 6.77 -7.85
C THR A 135 3.83 5.31 -8.00
N ALA A 136 2.90 4.39 -7.73
CA ALA A 136 3.09 2.96 -7.89
C ALA A 136 2.64 2.50 -9.28
N ILE A 137 3.45 1.69 -9.92
CA ILE A 137 3.14 0.95 -11.15
C ILE A 137 3.72 -0.46 -11.01
N ASN A 138 3.38 -1.39 -11.92
CA ASN A 138 3.95 -2.74 -11.89
C ASN A 138 5.49 -2.72 -11.94
N ALA A 139 6.10 -3.76 -11.39
CA ALA A 139 7.55 -3.95 -11.27
C ALA A 139 8.30 -2.86 -10.46
N ASN A 140 7.60 -2.03 -9.68
CA ASN A 140 8.26 -1.07 -8.79
C ASN A 140 8.61 -1.69 -7.44
N ARG A 141 9.90 -1.62 -7.08
CA ARG A 141 10.30 -1.86 -5.71
C ARG A 141 10.06 -0.59 -4.88
N MET A 142 9.05 -0.66 -4.03
CA MET A 142 8.56 0.48 -3.24
C MET A 142 9.37 0.68 -1.97
N GLU A 143 9.77 -0.42 -1.31
CA GLU A 143 10.57 -0.36 -0.08
C GLU A 143 11.55 -1.52 -0.01
N ARG A 144 12.67 -1.29 0.70
CA ARG A 144 13.65 -2.32 1.03
C ARG A 144 14.30 -2.05 2.36
N CYS A 145 14.20 -3.04 3.26
CA CYS A 145 14.96 -3.09 4.50
C CYS A 145 15.82 -4.36 4.53
N ILE A 146 16.96 -4.27 5.17
CA ILE A 146 17.80 -5.43 5.50
C ILE A 146 17.72 -5.63 7.01
N CYS A 147 17.17 -6.77 7.42
CA CYS A 147 17.09 -7.18 8.82
C CYS A 147 18.28 -8.09 9.13
N SER A 148 19.15 -7.69 10.04
CA SER A 148 20.39 -8.40 10.37
C SER A 148 20.42 -8.79 11.84
N CYS A 149 20.67 -10.07 12.12
CA CYS A 149 20.92 -10.56 13.47
C CYS A 149 22.33 -10.15 13.91
N ILE A 150 22.44 -9.46 15.05
CA ILE A 150 23.72 -9.02 15.60
C ILE A 150 24.43 -10.19 16.27
N ALA A 151 23.65 -11.08 16.91
CA ALA A 151 24.18 -12.24 17.66
C ALA A 151 24.50 -13.45 16.77
N GLY A 152 24.23 -13.40 15.46
CA GLY A 152 24.38 -14.53 14.54
C GLY A 152 24.49 -14.15 13.08
N ALA A 153 24.46 -15.14 12.19
CA ALA A 153 24.59 -14.94 10.75
C ALA A 153 23.26 -14.65 10.02
N GLY A 154 22.14 -14.52 10.75
CA GLY A 154 20.82 -14.33 10.14
C GLY A 154 20.70 -12.98 9.45
N ARG A 155 20.36 -13.02 8.16
CA ARG A 155 20.11 -11.82 7.35
C ARG A 155 18.88 -12.06 6.48
N TYR A 156 17.90 -11.17 6.59
CA TYR A 156 16.63 -11.27 5.88
C TYR A 156 16.36 -9.97 5.13
N ASN A 157 15.92 -10.09 3.88
CA ASN A 157 15.39 -8.95 3.15
C ASN A 157 13.90 -8.80 3.50
N PHE A 158 13.49 -7.57 3.75
CA PHE A 158 12.09 -7.15 3.71
C PHE A 158 11.95 -6.21 2.52
N GLU A 159 11.06 -6.55 1.60
CA GLU A 159 10.85 -5.76 0.39
C GLU A 159 9.36 -5.65 0.09
N VAL A 160 8.95 -4.49 -0.38
CA VAL A 160 7.59 -4.23 -0.88
C VAL A 160 7.68 -3.87 -2.34
N PHE A 161 6.95 -4.60 -3.18
CA PHE A 161 6.84 -4.35 -4.61
C PHE A 161 5.38 -4.04 -4.97
N SER A 162 5.15 -3.25 -6.03
CA SER A 162 3.87 -3.18 -6.69
C SER A 162 3.89 -4.03 -7.96
N PHE A 163 2.89 -4.90 -8.12
CA PHE A 163 2.68 -5.67 -9.34
C PHE A 163 1.60 -5.03 -10.24
N ALA A 164 0.80 -4.13 -9.70
CA ALA A 164 -0.25 -3.38 -10.38
C ALA A 164 -0.23 -1.90 -9.92
N PRO A 165 -0.80 -0.96 -10.71
CA PRO A 165 -1.45 -1.16 -12.01
C PRO A 165 -0.43 -1.39 -13.14
N SER A 166 -0.91 -1.95 -14.27
CA SER A 166 -0.08 -2.20 -15.44
C SER A 166 0.31 -0.89 -16.14
N SER A 167 1.61 -0.67 -16.31
CA SER A 167 2.16 0.47 -17.06
C SER A 167 1.75 0.47 -18.53
N GLU A 168 1.49 -0.71 -19.12
CA GLU A 168 1.00 -0.84 -20.49
C GLU A 168 -0.42 -0.31 -20.64
N ILE A 169 -1.33 -0.69 -19.72
CA ILE A 169 -2.71 -0.18 -19.70
C ILE A 169 -2.70 1.34 -19.52
N LEU A 170 -1.91 1.83 -18.57
CA LEU A 170 -1.79 3.26 -18.29
C LEU A 170 -1.34 4.03 -19.53
N THR A 171 -0.30 3.54 -20.20
CA THR A 171 0.23 4.15 -21.43
C THR A 171 -0.79 4.13 -22.56
N ALA A 172 -1.47 2.98 -22.77
CA ALA A 172 -2.48 2.86 -23.81
C ALA A 172 -3.66 3.83 -23.58
N ASN A 173 -4.12 3.97 -22.34
CA ASN A 173 -5.20 4.91 -21.99
C ASN A 173 -4.77 6.36 -22.18
N MET A 174 -3.55 6.71 -21.80
CA MET A 174 -3.01 8.06 -21.98
C MET A 174 -2.91 8.42 -23.46
N VAL A 175 -2.43 7.51 -24.33
CA VAL A 175 -2.34 7.72 -25.76
C VAL A 175 -3.73 7.88 -26.41
N ARG A 176 -4.72 7.16 -25.92
CA ARG A 176 -6.11 7.23 -26.41
C ARG A 176 -6.90 8.42 -25.87
N GLY A 177 -6.35 9.18 -24.93
CA GLY A 177 -7.07 10.24 -24.22
C GLY A 177 -8.24 9.70 -23.38
N GLN A 178 -8.19 8.45 -22.97
CA GLN A 178 -9.21 7.82 -22.13
C GLN A 178 -8.85 8.04 -20.66
N GLU A 179 -9.68 8.83 -19.98
CA GLU A 179 -9.66 8.93 -18.52
C GLU A 179 -10.50 7.79 -17.96
N GLU A 180 -9.91 6.62 -17.78
CA GLU A 180 -10.55 5.55 -17.01
C GLU A 180 -10.38 5.83 -15.51
N ARG A 181 -11.42 5.53 -14.75
CA ARG A 181 -11.48 5.70 -13.29
C ARG A 181 -11.68 4.35 -12.64
N GLY A 182 -11.34 4.26 -11.35
CA GLY A 182 -11.64 3.09 -10.55
C GLY A 182 -10.51 2.07 -10.47
N ASN A 183 -10.89 0.80 -10.36
CA ASN A 183 -10.02 -0.31 -9.98
C ASN A 183 -8.91 -0.63 -10.98
N LEU A 184 -9.01 -0.14 -12.22
CA LEU A 184 -7.95 -0.30 -13.22
C LEU A 184 -6.61 0.30 -12.76
N TYR A 185 -6.64 1.29 -11.89
CA TYR A 185 -5.47 1.94 -11.32
C TYR A 185 -5.13 1.42 -9.93
N SER A 186 -5.87 0.43 -9.42
CA SER A 186 -5.62 -0.13 -8.10
C SER A 186 -4.22 -0.71 -7.98
N VAL A 187 -3.54 -0.33 -6.91
CA VAL A 187 -2.20 -0.81 -6.59
C VAL A 187 -2.30 -2.17 -5.92
N GLY A 188 -1.70 -3.17 -6.55
CA GLY A 188 -1.48 -4.47 -5.93
C GLY A 188 -0.05 -4.58 -5.41
N LEU A 189 0.14 -5.18 -4.24
CA LEU A 189 1.41 -5.26 -3.54
C LEU A 189 1.85 -6.71 -3.33
N LEU A 190 3.17 -6.93 -3.45
CA LEU A 190 3.87 -8.12 -2.97
C LEU A 190 4.78 -7.69 -1.82
N ILE A 191 4.63 -8.32 -0.66
CA ILE A 191 5.47 -8.11 0.51
C ILE A 191 6.31 -9.36 0.74
N ASN A 192 7.62 -9.22 0.53
CA ASN A 192 8.57 -10.31 0.72
C ASN A 192 9.33 -10.12 2.05
N ILE A 193 9.39 -11.18 2.83
CA ILE A 193 10.23 -11.24 4.03
C ILE A 193 10.97 -12.58 4.10
N GLY A 194 12.28 -12.53 3.91
CA GLY A 194 13.07 -13.74 3.78
C GLY A 194 12.62 -14.60 2.61
N ALA A 195 12.08 -15.78 2.87
CA ALA A 195 11.54 -16.70 1.87
C ALA A 195 10.02 -16.58 1.69
N TYR A 196 9.33 -15.78 2.49
CA TYR A 196 7.88 -15.67 2.45
C TYR A 196 7.42 -14.50 1.56
N CYS A 197 6.36 -14.73 0.80
CA CYS A 197 5.70 -13.75 -0.05
C CYS A 197 4.22 -13.61 0.29
N ILE A 198 3.78 -12.37 0.52
CA ILE A 198 2.40 -12.02 0.82
C ILE A 198 1.89 -11.14 -0.30
N MET A 199 0.77 -11.51 -0.90
CA MET A 199 0.08 -10.71 -1.91
C MET A 199 -1.10 -9.95 -1.28
N LEU A 200 -1.07 -8.62 -1.42
CA LEU A 200 -2.20 -7.74 -1.12
C LEU A 200 -2.70 -7.17 -2.44
N ALA A 201 -3.75 -7.78 -2.97
CA ALA A 201 -4.16 -7.51 -4.33
C ALA A 201 -4.99 -6.22 -4.50
N GLY A 202 -5.34 -5.51 -3.40
CA GLY A 202 -6.19 -4.34 -3.47
C GLY A 202 -7.51 -4.67 -4.18
N ASP A 203 -7.95 -3.79 -5.08
CA ASP A 203 -9.11 -4.00 -5.95
C ASP A 203 -8.70 -4.24 -7.41
N VAL A 204 -7.56 -4.89 -7.62
CA VAL A 204 -7.06 -5.24 -8.96
C VAL A 204 -8.04 -6.21 -9.63
N GLU A 205 -8.40 -5.91 -10.88
CA GLU A 205 -9.39 -6.65 -11.65
C GLU A 205 -8.78 -7.51 -12.75
N ASN A 206 -9.59 -8.43 -13.31
CA ASN A 206 -9.22 -9.38 -14.35
C ASN A 206 -8.47 -8.74 -15.53
N ARG A 207 -8.88 -7.54 -15.96
CA ARG A 207 -8.24 -6.82 -17.06
C ARG A 207 -6.76 -6.54 -16.78
N THR A 208 -6.42 -6.19 -15.54
CA THR A 208 -5.02 -5.98 -15.15
C THR A 208 -4.27 -7.29 -15.11
N PHE A 209 -4.84 -8.33 -14.49
CA PHE A 209 -4.20 -9.66 -14.44
C PHE A 209 -3.95 -10.26 -15.83
N GLN A 210 -4.83 -10.01 -16.81
CA GLN A 210 -4.66 -10.52 -18.17
C GLN A 210 -3.45 -9.95 -18.92
N VAL A 211 -3.03 -8.73 -18.58
CA VAL A 211 -1.91 -8.05 -19.26
C VAL A 211 -0.62 -8.03 -18.47
N LEU A 212 -0.67 -8.44 -17.18
CA LEU A 212 0.56 -8.56 -16.40
C LEU A 212 1.43 -9.68 -16.99
N PRO A 213 2.73 -9.42 -17.19
CA PRO A 213 3.66 -10.46 -17.57
C PRO A 213 3.71 -11.57 -16.51
N ASP A 214 3.88 -12.82 -16.94
CA ASP A 214 3.92 -13.97 -16.03
C ASP A 214 5.02 -13.81 -14.97
N TYR A 215 6.18 -13.28 -15.35
CA TYR A 215 7.30 -13.05 -14.42
C TYR A 215 7.00 -12.03 -13.31
N ASP A 216 5.99 -11.19 -13.45
CA ASP A 216 5.57 -10.26 -12.37
C ASP A 216 4.84 -10.99 -11.24
N LEU A 217 4.38 -12.23 -11.48
CA LEU A 217 3.67 -13.10 -10.54
C LEU A 217 4.38 -14.42 -10.24
N GLU A 218 5.60 -14.65 -10.75
CA GLU A 218 6.38 -15.88 -10.56
C GLU A 218 6.98 -16.07 -9.15
N PHE A 219 6.35 -15.49 -8.14
CA PHE A 219 6.77 -15.72 -6.76
C PHE A 219 5.88 -16.78 -6.11
N PRO A 220 6.45 -17.73 -5.37
CA PRO A 220 5.64 -18.58 -4.52
C PRO A 220 4.93 -17.72 -3.48
N ILE A 221 3.60 -17.63 -3.57
CA ILE A 221 2.80 -16.81 -2.67
C ILE A 221 2.33 -17.66 -1.51
N ASP A 222 2.75 -17.30 -0.30
CA ASP A 222 2.39 -18.02 0.93
C ASP A 222 1.04 -17.55 1.49
N TYR A 223 0.70 -16.29 1.26
CA TYR A 223 -0.56 -15.68 1.72
C TYR A 223 -1.09 -14.70 0.69
N ILE A 224 -2.39 -14.72 0.49
CA ILE A 224 -3.08 -13.79 -0.40
C ILE A 224 -4.30 -13.15 0.26
N LYS A 225 -4.37 -11.83 0.21
CA LYS A 225 -5.62 -11.09 0.42
C LYS A 225 -6.35 -11.01 -0.93
N ILE A 226 -7.49 -11.68 -1.02
CA ILE A 226 -8.31 -11.76 -2.23
C ILE A 226 -8.69 -10.35 -2.69
N PRO A 227 -8.52 -10.04 -4.00
CA PRO A 227 -8.81 -8.73 -4.53
C PRO A 227 -10.31 -8.42 -4.52
N HIS A 228 -10.63 -7.13 -4.46
CA HIS A 228 -11.96 -6.57 -4.65
C HIS A 228 -13.03 -7.31 -3.85
N HIS A 229 -12.76 -7.61 -2.58
CA HIS A 229 -13.64 -8.32 -1.64
C HIS A 229 -14.22 -9.64 -2.16
N GLY A 230 -13.52 -10.29 -3.11
CA GLY A 230 -13.97 -11.53 -3.76
C GLY A 230 -14.96 -11.31 -4.90
N SER A 231 -14.97 -10.13 -5.52
CA SER A 231 -15.79 -9.82 -6.68
C SER A 231 -15.45 -10.72 -7.90
N SER A 232 -16.44 -11.07 -8.70
CA SER A 232 -16.23 -11.79 -9.96
C SER A 232 -15.38 -11.02 -10.98
N SER A 233 -15.22 -9.69 -10.81
CA SER A 233 -14.30 -8.89 -11.62
C SER A 233 -12.82 -9.24 -11.41
N SER A 234 -12.50 -10.06 -10.39
CA SER A 234 -11.15 -10.48 -10.03
C SER A 234 -10.98 -12.01 -9.95
N GLU A 235 -11.89 -12.77 -10.55
CA GLU A 235 -11.95 -14.24 -10.47
C GLU A 235 -10.79 -14.97 -11.18
N ILE A 236 -10.11 -14.30 -12.12
CA ILE A 236 -9.00 -14.90 -12.88
C ILE A 236 -7.70 -15.03 -12.07
N LEU A 237 -7.57 -14.36 -10.93
CA LEU A 237 -6.34 -14.39 -10.14
C LEU A 237 -5.91 -15.79 -9.72
N PRO A 238 -6.79 -16.70 -9.23
CA PRO A 238 -6.40 -18.06 -8.87
C PRO A 238 -5.78 -18.87 -10.02
N ASP A 239 -6.19 -18.59 -11.25
CA ASP A 239 -5.68 -19.28 -12.45
C ASP A 239 -4.29 -18.75 -12.87
N ARG A 240 -3.84 -17.64 -12.29
CA ARG A 240 -2.57 -16.97 -12.58
C ARG A 240 -1.49 -17.27 -11.54
N LEU A 241 -1.83 -17.88 -10.42
CA LEU A 241 -0.95 -18.25 -9.30
C LEU A 241 -0.59 -19.73 -9.37
#